data_f1bb98d25e5622bb2eb9e28ccd0dfe19
#
_entry.id   f1bb98d25e5622bb2eb9e28ccd0dfe19
#
_cell.length_a   1.000
_cell.length_b   1.000
_cell.length_c   1.000
_cell.angle_alpha   90.00
_cell.angle_beta   90.00
_cell.angle_gamma   90.00
#
_symmetry.space_group_name_H-M   'P 1'
#
loop_
_entity.id
_entity.type
_entity.pdbx_description
1 polymer ?
#
loop_
_entity_poly.entity_id
_entity_poly.type
_entity_poly.pdbx_seq_one_letter_code
_entity_poly.pdbx_strand_id
1 'polypeptide(L)'
;MPIAAPHIANGYRQWAAWLYRLATRGQRAKLRRRLIDGSEFPIAILFYHRVADAHPTPWTISRRNFVRHLDWLEQNFDIVPLAEAQRRLRNPRNARPTVAITFDDGYAENCDFAIPELQRRNLPATYFVATESVISGRPFGHDEKNNCPLPPNTIAEIRDIARAGFEIGGHTKNHVDIGQLTQRAAVEEEILGGIKELEAWGVGPIQFFSFPFGLPQNTSQLAVDLLLEAGLSGFCTAYGAWNWPGSVGYHLRRIHADPGMQTLKSWLTLDARKLRDSHALPFCEPERIPQKLLDASVQLTAV
;
A
#
# COMPACT_ATOMS: atom_id res chain seq x y z
N MET A 1 5.92 -6.53 -22.09
CA MET A 1 7.32 -6.88 -21.83
C MET A 1 7.34 -8.24 -21.13
N PRO A 2 8.19 -9.20 -21.51
CA PRO A 2 8.23 -10.50 -20.86
C PRO A 2 8.70 -10.35 -19.41
N ILE A 3 7.94 -10.91 -18.49
CA ILE A 3 8.23 -10.96 -17.06
C ILE A 3 9.44 -11.87 -16.87
N ALA A 4 10.60 -11.32 -16.54
CA ALA A 4 11.81 -12.07 -16.26
C ALA A 4 11.60 -12.99 -15.04
N ALA A 5 12.14 -14.21 -15.11
CA ALA A 5 12.04 -15.23 -14.07
C ALA A 5 12.41 -14.68 -12.67
N PRO A 6 11.57 -14.88 -11.65
CA PRO A 6 11.60 -14.10 -10.41
C PRO A 6 12.82 -14.32 -9.50
N HIS A 7 13.59 -15.39 -9.66
CA HIS A 7 14.62 -15.75 -8.68
C HIS A 7 16.04 -15.21 -8.96
N ILE A 8 16.43 -15.04 -10.20
CA ILE A 8 17.79 -14.52 -10.54
C ILE A 8 17.80 -12.98 -10.48
N ALA A 9 16.70 -12.33 -10.87
CA ALA A 9 16.56 -10.89 -10.79
C ALA A 9 16.56 -10.34 -9.33
N ASN A 10 16.11 -11.15 -8.36
CA ASN A 10 16.03 -10.74 -6.95
C ASN A 10 17.41 -10.55 -6.30
N GLY A 11 18.38 -11.43 -6.53
CA GLY A 11 19.71 -11.32 -5.92
C GLY A 11 20.45 -10.07 -6.36
N TYR A 12 20.51 -9.80 -7.66
CA TYR A 12 21.16 -8.60 -8.22
C TYR A 12 20.48 -7.30 -7.75
N ARG A 13 19.15 -7.25 -7.76
CA ARG A 13 18.39 -6.07 -7.26
C ARG A 13 18.63 -5.81 -5.79
N GLN A 14 18.70 -6.84 -4.95
CA GLN A 14 19.01 -6.72 -3.53
C GLN A 14 20.43 -6.18 -3.32
N TRP A 15 21.40 -6.68 -4.08
CA TRP A 15 22.80 -6.25 -4.01
C TRP A 15 22.96 -4.80 -4.49
N ALA A 16 22.36 -4.44 -5.61
CA ALA A 16 22.32 -3.08 -6.11
C ALA A 16 21.66 -2.10 -5.11
N ALA A 17 20.55 -2.49 -4.49
CA ALA A 17 19.89 -1.70 -3.47
C ALA A 17 20.77 -1.52 -2.21
N TRP A 18 21.53 -2.53 -1.81
CA TRP A 18 22.49 -2.46 -0.71
C TRP A 18 23.62 -1.49 -1.01
N LEU A 19 24.27 -1.63 -2.18
CA LEU A 19 25.35 -0.72 -2.63
C LEU A 19 24.87 0.72 -2.71
N TYR A 20 23.70 0.93 -3.30
CA TYR A 20 23.09 2.26 -3.41
C TYR A 20 22.83 2.88 -2.03
N ARG A 21 22.31 2.10 -1.08
CA ARG A 21 22.11 2.58 0.29
C ARG A 21 23.42 2.90 0.99
N LEU A 22 24.47 2.10 0.76
CA LEU A 22 25.80 2.37 1.31
C LEU A 22 26.37 3.68 0.75
N ALA A 23 26.31 3.86 -0.56
CA ALA A 23 26.78 5.07 -1.25
C ALA A 23 26.03 6.34 -0.81
N THR A 24 24.71 6.21 -0.54
CA THR A 24 23.87 7.35 -0.16
C THR A 24 23.69 7.54 1.34
N ARG A 25 24.40 6.79 2.19
CA ARG A 25 24.18 6.80 3.64
C ARG A 25 24.37 8.19 4.27
N GLY A 26 25.35 8.96 3.82
CA GLY A 26 25.61 10.31 4.34
C GLY A 26 24.48 11.29 3.99
N GLN A 27 23.98 11.24 2.75
CA GLN A 27 22.84 12.04 2.31
C GLN A 27 21.56 11.69 3.12
N ARG A 28 21.29 10.39 3.30
CA ARG A 28 20.13 9.91 4.08
C ARG A 28 20.22 10.36 5.55
N ALA A 29 21.41 10.32 6.15
CA ALA A 29 21.62 10.81 7.50
C ALA A 29 21.36 12.31 7.62
N LYS A 30 21.81 13.11 6.66
CA LYS A 30 21.56 14.56 6.61
C LYS A 30 20.07 14.87 6.44
N LEU A 31 19.40 14.19 5.52
CA LEU A 31 17.94 14.32 5.34
C LEU A 31 17.19 13.94 6.61
N ARG A 32 17.54 12.81 7.23
CA ARG A 32 16.91 12.36 8.48
C ARG A 32 17.05 13.39 9.60
N ARG A 33 18.21 14.00 9.78
CA ARG A 33 18.40 15.08 10.78
C ARG A 33 17.44 16.25 10.52
N ARG A 34 17.31 16.71 9.27
CA ARG A 34 16.37 17.78 8.91
C ARG A 34 14.91 17.43 9.22
N LEU A 35 14.52 16.16 8.99
CA LEU A 35 13.19 15.69 9.36
C LEU A 35 12.96 15.68 10.87
N ILE A 36 13.98 15.32 11.65
CA ILE A 36 13.93 15.38 13.12
C ILE A 36 13.73 16.84 13.56
N ASP A 37 14.58 17.75 13.07
CA ASP A 37 14.54 19.18 13.42
C ASP A 37 13.22 19.86 13.05
N GLY A 38 12.61 19.44 11.92
CA GLY A 38 11.33 19.96 11.46
C GLY A 38 10.10 19.23 12.01
N SER A 39 10.28 18.07 12.62
CA SER A 39 9.17 17.16 12.93
C SER A 39 8.29 16.86 11.72
N GLU A 40 8.91 16.60 10.56
CA GLU A 40 8.24 16.49 9.25
C GLU A 40 8.48 15.11 8.61
N PHE A 41 8.53 14.04 9.41
CA PHE A 41 8.65 12.69 8.84
C PHE A 41 7.47 12.36 7.94
N PRO A 42 7.74 11.92 6.70
CA PRO A 42 6.67 11.44 5.84
C PRO A 42 6.11 10.12 6.37
N ILE A 43 4.90 9.82 5.96
CA ILE A 43 4.18 8.60 6.30
C ILE A 43 4.26 7.65 5.10
N ALA A 44 4.74 6.44 5.33
CA ALA A 44 4.71 5.38 4.36
C ALA A 44 3.47 4.51 4.56
N ILE A 45 2.86 4.06 3.48
CA ILE A 45 1.80 3.06 3.51
C ILE A 45 2.29 1.90 2.65
N LEU A 46 2.43 0.74 3.26
CA LEU A 46 2.87 -0.47 2.58
C LEU A 46 1.68 -1.28 2.11
N PHE A 47 1.79 -1.87 0.93
CA PHE A 47 0.84 -2.87 0.48
C PHE A 47 1.51 -4.20 0.19
N TYR A 48 0.89 -5.25 0.69
CA TYR A 48 1.14 -6.66 0.45
C TYR A 48 -0.05 -7.24 -0.30
N HIS A 49 0.09 -8.45 -0.83
CA HIS A 49 -1.05 -9.21 -1.36
C HIS A 49 -1.11 -10.55 -0.65
N ARG A 50 -0.10 -11.39 -0.81
CA ARG A 50 -0.09 -12.76 -0.34
C ARG A 50 1.18 -13.10 0.45
N VAL A 51 1.01 -13.72 1.61
CA VAL A 51 2.10 -14.22 2.46
C VAL A 51 2.06 -15.74 2.50
N ALA A 52 2.90 -16.39 1.70
CA ALA A 52 2.93 -17.86 1.61
C ALA A 52 4.31 -18.36 1.17
N ASP A 53 4.61 -19.62 1.48
CA ASP A 53 5.86 -20.27 1.06
C ASP A 53 5.65 -21.18 -0.18
N ALA A 54 4.40 -21.58 -0.46
CA ALA A 54 4.04 -22.36 -1.63
C ALA A 54 3.60 -21.45 -2.80
N HIS A 55 3.72 -21.96 -4.02
CA HIS A 55 3.22 -21.32 -5.25
C HIS A 55 3.60 -19.82 -5.36
N PRO A 56 4.89 -19.48 -5.40
CA PRO A 56 5.33 -18.10 -5.43
C PRO A 56 4.88 -17.40 -6.72
N THR A 57 4.22 -16.26 -6.58
CA THR A 57 3.83 -15.35 -7.67
C THR A 57 4.62 -14.03 -7.53
N PRO A 58 4.57 -13.11 -8.50
CA PRO A 58 5.15 -11.77 -8.35
C PRO A 58 4.62 -10.99 -7.13
N TRP A 59 3.44 -11.35 -6.62
CA TRP A 59 2.75 -10.72 -5.50
C TRP A 59 2.95 -11.45 -4.16
N THR A 60 3.75 -12.52 -4.15
CA THR A 60 3.96 -13.35 -2.96
C THR A 60 5.22 -12.96 -2.22
N ILE A 61 5.10 -12.76 -0.90
CA ILE A 61 6.23 -12.71 0.03
C ILE A 61 6.25 -13.98 0.87
N SER A 62 7.43 -14.58 1.10
CA SER A 62 7.55 -15.75 1.98
C SER A 62 7.26 -15.38 3.44
N ARG A 63 6.74 -16.32 4.22
CA ARG A 63 6.48 -16.16 5.67
C ARG A 63 7.72 -15.65 6.40
N ARG A 64 8.89 -16.21 6.12
CA ARG A 64 10.17 -15.77 6.69
C ARG A 64 10.49 -14.30 6.38
N ASN A 65 10.32 -13.86 5.13
CA ASN A 65 10.62 -12.48 4.76
C ASN A 65 9.58 -11.51 5.33
N PHE A 66 8.32 -11.91 5.40
CA PHE A 66 7.28 -11.12 6.06
C PHE A 66 7.60 -10.86 7.53
N VAL A 67 7.97 -11.90 8.30
CA VAL A 67 8.44 -11.76 9.69
C VAL A 67 9.61 -10.79 9.78
N ARG A 68 10.64 -10.93 8.91
CA ARG A 68 11.79 -10.01 8.89
C ARG A 68 11.39 -8.56 8.54
N HIS A 69 10.36 -8.37 7.71
CA HIS A 69 9.80 -7.04 7.46
C HIS A 69 9.21 -6.48 8.74
N LEU A 70 8.34 -7.24 9.42
CA LEU A 70 7.72 -6.80 10.67
C LEU A 70 8.76 -6.48 11.74
N ASP A 71 9.74 -7.36 11.97
CA ASP A 71 10.83 -7.14 12.94
C ASP A 71 11.57 -5.81 12.69
N TRP A 72 11.84 -5.50 11.43
CA TRP A 72 12.51 -4.26 11.08
C TRP A 72 11.61 -3.04 11.16
N LEU A 73 10.33 -3.17 10.80
CA LEU A 73 9.35 -2.09 10.90
C LEU A 73 9.11 -1.69 12.34
N GLU A 74 8.90 -2.65 13.25
CA GLU A 74 8.72 -2.40 14.70
C GLU A 74 9.91 -1.66 15.32
N GLN A 75 11.13 -1.95 14.86
CA GLN A 75 12.34 -1.29 15.36
C GLN A 75 12.54 0.13 14.82
N ASN A 76 11.96 0.49 13.70
CA ASN A 76 12.31 1.72 12.99
C ASN A 76 11.13 2.68 12.76
N PHE A 77 9.89 2.24 12.93
CA PHE A 77 8.68 2.99 12.63
C PHE A 77 7.65 2.86 13.75
N ASP A 78 6.81 3.86 13.83
CA ASP A 78 5.54 3.80 14.53
C ASP A 78 4.52 3.17 13.57
N ILE A 79 4.12 1.92 13.84
CA ILE A 79 3.17 1.19 13.00
C ILE A 79 1.77 1.53 13.47
N VAL A 80 0.97 2.11 12.59
CA VAL A 80 -0.35 2.67 12.93
C VAL A 80 -1.45 2.19 12.00
N PRO A 81 -2.73 2.19 12.42
CA PRO A 81 -3.87 1.99 11.53
C PRO A 81 -3.88 3.02 10.39
N LEU A 82 -4.48 2.69 9.26
CA LEU A 82 -4.56 3.58 8.09
C LEU A 82 -5.28 4.89 8.42
N ALA A 83 -6.35 4.82 9.19
CA ALA A 83 -7.08 5.99 9.67
C ALA A 83 -6.20 6.93 10.53
N GLU A 84 -5.33 6.37 11.39
CA GLU A 84 -4.38 7.16 12.18
C GLU A 84 -3.28 7.75 11.29
N ALA A 85 -2.78 6.99 10.30
CA ALA A 85 -1.83 7.52 9.32
C ALA A 85 -2.42 8.72 8.58
N GLN A 86 -3.68 8.62 8.13
CA GLN A 86 -4.40 9.72 7.50
C GLN A 86 -4.59 10.93 8.44
N ARG A 87 -4.96 10.69 9.68
CA ARG A 87 -5.11 11.76 10.69
C ARG A 87 -3.79 12.50 10.89
N ARG A 88 -2.66 11.78 10.92
CA ARG A 88 -1.32 12.38 11.02
C ARG A 88 -0.94 13.19 9.79
N LEU A 89 -1.39 12.79 8.60
CA LEU A 89 -1.16 13.55 7.37
C LEU A 89 -1.81 14.93 7.40
N ARG A 90 -3.00 15.04 7.99
CA ARG A 90 -3.70 16.32 8.14
C ARG A 90 -3.01 17.28 9.13
N ASN A 91 -2.16 16.77 10.01
CA ASN A 91 -1.33 17.58 10.87
C ASN A 91 -0.09 18.06 10.11
N PRO A 92 0.33 19.33 10.20
CA PRO A 92 1.54 19.82 9.53
C PRO A 92 2.85 19.22 10.11
N ARG A 93 2.78 18.51 11.22
CA ARG A 93 3.93 17.89 11.89
C ARG A 93 3.72 16.41 12.14
N ASN A 94 4.75 15.61 11.85
CA ASN A 94 4.87 14.23 12.23
C ASN A 94 6.27 13.98 12.79
N ALA A 95 6.38 13.82 14.09
CA ALA A 95 7.68 13.77 14.81
C ALA A 95 8.38 12.41 14.69
N ARG A 96 7.72 11.35 14.22
CA ARG A 96 8.25 9.99 14.14
C ARG A 96 8.09 9.37 12.76
N PRO A 97 9.06 8.57 12.30
CA PRO A 97 8.84 7.73 11.12
C PRO A 97 7.60 6.87 11.34
N THR A 98 6.65 6.96 10.43
CA THR A 98 5.34 6.29 10.56
C THR A 98 5.09 5.39 9.36
N VAL A 99 4.50 4.23 9.61
CA VAL A 99 4.09 3.28 8.56
C VAL A 99 2.71 2.71 8.87
N ALA A 100 1.89 2.55 7.83
CA ALA A 100 0.69 1.72 7.87
C ALA A 100 0.88 0.48 6.97
N ILE A 101 0.26 -0.63 7.35
CA ILE A 101 0.31 -1.91 6.64
C ILE A 101 -1.05 -2.14 5.98
N THR A 102 -1.03 -2.47 4.68
CA THR A 102 -2.25 -2.85 3.97
C THR A 102 -2.05 -4.15 3.20
N PHE A 103 -3.14 -4.86 2.92
CA PHE A 103 -3.18 -6.03 2.05
C PHE A 103 -4.24 -5.81 0.98
N ASP A 104 -4.01 -6.33 -0.21
CA ASP A 104 -4.94 -6.25 -1.33
C ASP A 104 -5.47 -7.64 -1.71
N ASP A 105 -6.52 -7.65 -2.52
CA ASP A 105 -7.20 -8.77 -3.16
C ASP A 105 -8.08 -9.59 -2.22
N GLY A 106 -7.54 -10.19 -1.19
CA GLY A 106 -8.28 -11.12 -0.33
C GLY A 106 -7.86 -12.58 -0.53
N TYR A 107 -6.57 -12.90 -0.43
CA TYR A 107 -6.04 -14.26 -0.52
C TYR A 107 -6.26 -15.07 0.77
N ALA A 108 -6.82 -16.28 0.66
CA ALA A 108 -7.12 -17.16 1.80
C ALA A 108 -5.89 -17.49 2.65
N GLU A 109 -4.71 -17.67 2.03
CA GLU A 109 -3.47 -18.04 2.73
C GLU A 109 -2.97 -16.96 3.70
N ASN A 110 -3.45 -15.73 3.60
CA ASN A 110 -3.16 -14.71 4.61
C ASN A 110 -3.77 -15.06 5.97
N CYS A 111 -4.89 -15.80 6.00
CA CYS A 111 -5.49 -16.32 7.24
C CYS A 111 -4.65 -17.43 7.89
N ASP A 112 -3.82 -18.13 7.11
CA ASP A 112 -2.96 -19.18 7.66
C ASP A 112 -1.76 -18.62 8.41
N PHE A 113 -1.28 -17.42 8.07
CA PHE A 113 -0.04 -16.90 8.63
C PHE A 113 -0.03 -15.37 8.86
N ALA A 114 -0.31 -14.55 7.84
CA ALA A 114 -0.13 -13.11 7.95
C ALA A 114 -1.01 -12.47 9.03
N ILE A 115 -2.29 -12.80 9.01
CA ILE A 115 -3.28 -12.30 9.98
C ILE A 115 -2.96 -12.76 11.41
N PRO A 116 -2.75 -14.08 11.67
CA PRO A 116 -2.32 -14.56 12.99
C PRO A 116 -1.02 -13.91 13.49
N GLU A 117 -0.03 -13.70 12.63
CA GLU A 117 1.25 -13.11 13.02
C GLU A 117 1.11 -11.62 13.38
N LEU A 118 0.32 -10.84 12.61
CA LEU A 118 0.00 -9.45 12.94
C LEU A 118 -0.79 -9.37 14.24
N GLN A 119 -1.77 -10.24 14.44
CA GLN A 119 -2.57 -10.30 15.67
C GLN A 119 -1.70 -10.64 16.89
N ARG A 120 -0.81 -11.63 16.77
CA ARG A 120 0.14 -12.02 17.82
C ARG A 120 1.03 -10.86 18.25
N ARG A 121 1.41 -9.99 17.31
CA ARG A 121 2.24 -8.80 17.55
C ARG A 121 1.43 -7.56 17.94
N ASN A 122 0.11 -7.64 17.94
CA ASN A 122 -0.80 -6.50 18.12
C ASN A 122 -0.52 -5.36 17.11
N LEU A 123 -0.25 -5.72 15.85
CA LEU A 123 0.01 -4.79 14.76
C LEU A 123 -1.25 -4.58 13.93
N PRO A 124 -1.65 -3.32 13.67
CA PRO A 124 -2.80 -3.02 12.83
C PRO A 124 -2.50 -3.23 11.35
N ALA A 125 -3.54 -3.57 10.58
CA ALA A 125 -3.52 -3.54 9.13
C ALA A 125 -4.92 -3.25 8.58
N THR A 126 -4.96 -2.75 7.33
CA THR A 126 -6.18 -2.61 6.53
C THR A 126 -6.17 -3.67 5.43
N TYR A 127 -7.26 -4.41 5.27
CA TYR A 127 -7.40 -5.53 4.35
C TYR A 127 -8.40 -5.16 3.25
N PHE A 128 -7.92 -4.89 2.05
CA PHE A 128 -8.73 -4.50 0.90
C PHE A 128 -9.20 -5.74 0.13
N VAL A 129 -10.49 -5.86 -0.10
CA VAL A 129 -11.13 -7.07 -0.61
C VAL A 129 -11.86 -6.82 -1.92
N ALA A 130 -11.57 -7.63 -2.94
CA ALA A 130 -12.36 -7.72 -4.17
C ALA A 130 -13.45 -8.77 -3.98
N THR A 131 -14.72 -8.33 -3.97
CA THR A 131 -15.82 -9.11 -3.41
C THR A 131 -16.27 -10.29 -4.26
N GLU A 132 -16.24 -10.19 -5.58
CA GLU A 132 -16.73 -11.24 -6.48
C GLU A 132 -15.94 -12.55 -6.34
N SER A 133 -14.62 -12.47 -6.21
CA SER A 133 -13.81 -13.67 -5.98
C SER A 133 -14.17 -14.37 -4.67
N VAL A 134 -14.41 -13.59 -3.61
CA VAL A 134 -14.84 -14.11 -2.30
C VAL A 134 -16.24 -14.76 -2.37
N ILE A 135 -17.18 -14.14 -3.09
CA ILE A 135 -18.55 -14.65 -3.26
C ILE A 135 -18.57 -15.93 -4.10
N SER A 136 -17.87 -15.90 -5.24
CA SER A 136 -17.86 -17.02 -6.19
C SER A 136 -16.91 -18.15 -5.81
N GLY A 137 -15.93 -17.90 -4.94
CA GLY A 137 -14.85 -18.82 -4.63
C GLY A 137 -13.85 -19.03 -5.78
N ARG A 138 -13.92 -18.21 -6.85
CA ARG A 138 -13.05 -18.33 -8.01
C ARG A 138 -11.75 -17.59 -7.77
N PRO A 139 -10.62 -18.15 -8.25
CA PRO A 139 -9.33 -17.48 -8.24
C PRO A 139 -9.37 -16.13 -8.96
N PHE A 140 -8.44 -15.25 -8.63
CA PHE A 140 -8.29 -13.98 -9.33
C PHE A 140 -7.84 -14.19 -10.77
N GLY A 141 -8.39 -13.43 -11.71
CA GLY A 141 -8.14 -13.61 -13.15
C GLY A 141 -6.65 -13.43 -13.55
N HIS A 142 -5.85 -12.71 -12.76
CA HIS A 142 -4.41 -12.60 -12.98
C HIS A 142 -3.66 -13.87 -12.56
N ASP A 143 -4.14 -14.61 -11.56
CA ASP A 143 -3.55 -15.89 -11.13
C ASP A 143 -3.92 -17.01 -12.11
N GLU A 144 -5.15 -17.02 -12.62
CA GLU A 144 -5.55 -17.96 -13.68
C GLU A 144 -4.70 -17.77 -14.96
N LYS A 145 -4.47 -16.52 -15.37
CA LYS A 145 -3.58 -16.20 -16.51
C LYS A 145 -2.14 -16.65 -16.31
N ASN A 146 -1.69 -16.74 -15.06
CA ASN A 146 -0.36 -17.22 -14.70
C ASN A 146 -0.33 -18.73 -14.44
N ASN A 147 -1.41 -19.48 -14.74
CA ASN A 147 -1.56 -20.89 -14.44
C ASN A 147 -1.27 -21.26 -12.97
N CYS A 148 -1.62 -20.37 -12.07
CA CYS A 148 -1.45 -20.53 -10.64
C CYS A 148 -2.75 -20.08 -9.91
N PRO A 149 -3.86 -20.82 -10.08
CA PRO A 149 -5.14 -20.47 -9.45
C PRO A 149 -5.02 -20.60 -7.93
N LEU A 150 -5.10 -19.46 -7.24
CA LEU A 150 -4.99 -19.38 -5.79
C LEU A 150 -6.36 -19.08 -5.18
N PRO A 151 -6.72 -19.70 -4.03
CA PRO A 151 -8.01 -19.52 -3.43
C PRO A 151 -8.17 -18.11 -2.83
N PRO A 152 -9.29 -17.40 -3.11
CA PRO A 152 -9.67 -16.21 -2.38
C PRO A 152 -10.15 -16.58 -0.98
N ASN A 153 -10.23 -15.60 -0.10
CA ASN A 153 -10.90 -15.77 1.19
C ASN A 153 -12.37 -16.13 1.00
N THR A 154 -12.94 -16.75 2.04
CA THR A 154 -14.37 -16.89 2.22
C THR A 154 -14.96 -15.69 2.96
N ILE A 155 -16.28 -15.46 2.85
CA ILE A 155 -16.99 -14.42 3.62
C ILE A 155 -16.78 -14.63 5.14
N ALA A 156 -16.73 -15.89 5.61
CA ALA A 156 -16.50 -16.20 7.02
C ALA A 156 -15.10 -15.72 7.47
N GLU A 157 -14.06 -15.99 6.70
CA GLU A 157 -12.69 -15.53 6.98
C GLU A 157 -12.60 -14.00 6.99
N ILE A 158 -13.23 -13.30 6.04
CA ILE A 158 -13.25 -11.82 6.04
C ILE A 158 -13.94 -11.27 7.30
N ARG A 159 -15.03 -11.91 7.75
CA ARG A 159 -15.67 -11.55 9.01
C ARG A 159 -14.76 -11.80 10.22
N ASP A 160 -14.00 -12.87 10.20
CA ASP A 160 -13.08 -13.20 11.30
C ASP A 160 -11.89 -12.24 11.33
N ILE A 161 -11.37 -11.81 10.17
CA ILE A 161 -10.36 -10.74 10.06
C ILE A 161 -10.92 -9.45 10.68
N ALA A 162 -12.14 -9.04 10.34
CA ALA A 162 -12.77 -7.85 10.91
C ALA A 162 -12.97 -7.96 12.44
N ARG A 163 -13.44 -9.12 12.93
CA ARG A 163 -13.60 -9.39 14.38
C ARG A 163 -12.28 -9.37 15.14
N ALA A 164 -11.19 -9.75 14.47
CA ALA A 164 -9.84 -9.66 15.02
C ALA A 164 -9.31 -8.22 15.13
N GLY A 165 -10.10 -7.23 14.70
CA GLY A 165 -9.78 -5.81 14.83
C GLY A 165 -9.06 -5.22 13.61
N PHE A 166 -8.95 -5.95 12.52
CA PHE A 166 -8.42 -5.41 11.27
C PHE A 166 -9.49 -4.61 10.51
N GLU A 167 -9.08 -3.50 9.94
CA GLU A 167 -9.95 -2.68 9.10
C GLU A 167 -10.15 -3.37 7.73
N ILE A 168 -11.40 -3.42 7.27
CA ILE A 168 -11.73 -3.93 5.93
C ILE A 168 -11.96 -2.74 5.00
N GLY A 169 -11.39 -2.79 3.80
CA GLY A 169 -11.55 -1.79 2.75
C GLY A 169 -12.05 -2.38 1.44
N GLY A 170 -12.57 -1.52 0.55
CA GLY A 170 -13.04 -1.93 -0.77
C GLY A 170 -11.90 -2.02 -1.80
N HIS A 171 -11.98 -3.01 -2.72
CA HIS A 171 -11.01 -3.21 -3.81
C HIS A 171 -11.71 -3.56 -5.14
N THR A 172 -12.76 -2.84 -5.45
CA THR A 172 -13.75 -3.13 -6.49
C THR A 172 -14.51 -4.44 -6.26
N LYS A 173 -15.53 -4.67 -7.06
CA LYS A 173 -16.27 -5.93 -7.05
C LYS A 173 -15.48 -7.03 -7.77
N ASN A 174 -15.08 -6.78 -9.01
CA ASN A 174 -14.51 -7.76 -9.92
C ASN A 174 -13.00 -7.62 -10.13
N HIS A 175 -12.28 -6.84 -9.32
CA HIS A 175 -10.85 -6.53 -9.49
C HIS A 175 -10.53 -5.98 -10.88
N VAL A 176 -11.32 -5.03 -11.37
CA VAL A 176 -11.16 -4.43 -12.70
C VAL A 176 -10.31 -3.16 -12.69
N ASP A 177 -9.78 -2.83 -13.85
CA ASP A 177 -9.14 -1.54 -14.10
C ASP A 177 -10.20 -0.44 -14.26
N ILE A 178 -10.42 0.33 -13.22
CA ILE A 178 -11.39 1.44 -13.18
C ILE A 178 -11.08 2.51 -14.24
N GLY A 179 -9.81 2.70 -14.58
CA GLY A 179 -9.41 3.65 -15.62
C GLY A 179 -9.92 3.31 -17.04
N GLN A 180 -10.33 2.05 -17.25
CA GLN A 180 -10.90 1.60 -18.51
C GLN A 180 -12.43 1.74 -18.57
N LEU A 181 -13.08 2.06 -17.44
CA LEU A 181 -14.53 2.20 -17.38
C LEU A 181 -14.95 3.64 -17.68
N THR A 182 -15.81 3.80 -18.68
CA THR A 182 -16.31 5.12 -19.12
C THR A 182 -17.75 5.39 -18.69
N GLN A 183 -18.50 4.35 -18.37
CA GLN A 183 -19.91 4.43 -17.98
C GLN A 183 -20.03 4.60 -16.47
N ARG A 184 -20.70 5.66 -16.01
CA ARG A 184 -20.91 5.93 -14.58
C ARG A 184 -21.50 4.72 -13.86
N ALA A 185 -22.53 4.09 -14.42
CA ALA A 185 -23.17 2.93 -13.81
C ALA A 185 -22.21 1.74 -13.61
N ALA A 186 -21.26 1.53 -14.54
CA ALA A 186 -20.26 0.49 -14.39
C ALA A 186 -19.25 0.82 -13.28
N VAL A 187 -18.83 2.07 -13.16
CA VAL A 187 -17.93 2.52 -12.07
C VAL A 187 -18.64 2.43 -10.73
N GLU A 188 -19.91 2.83 -10.65
CA GLU A 188 -20.74 2.70 -9.43
C GLU A 188 -20.90 1.25 -9.00
N GLU A 189 -21.20 0.32 -9.92
CA GLU A 189 -21.33 -1.10 -9.60
C GLU A 189 -20.01 -1.67 -9.05
N GLU A 190 -18.89 -1.34 -9.67
CA GLU A 190 -17.57 -1.83 -9.22
C GLU A 190 -17.15 -1.28 -7.86
N ILE A 191 -17.43 -0.03 -7.58
CA ILE A 191 -17.01 0.64 -6.34
C ILE A 191 -18.08 0.49 -5.27
N LEU A 192 -19.28 1.06 -5.50
CA LEU A 192 -20.32 1.11 -4.49
C LEU A 192 -21.03 -0.23 -4.32
N GLY A 193 -21.13 -1.03 -5.40
CA GLY A 193 -21.62 -2.39 -5.35
C GLY A 193 -20.76 -3.26 -4.43
N GLY A 194 -19.43 -3.25 -4.63
CA GLY A 194 -18.49 -3.99 -3.77
C GLY A 194 -18.51 -3.51 -2.32
N ILE A 195 -18.60 -2.19 -2.07
CA ILE A 195 -18.72 -1.63 -0.71
C ILE A 195 -20.00 -2.13 -0.03
N LYS A 196 -21.14 -2.09 -0.71
CA LYS A 196 -22.42 -2.60 -0.16
C LYS A 196 -22.36 -4.09 0.17
N GLU A 197 -21.70 -4.89 -0.67
CA GLU A 197 -21.49 -6.32 -0.38
C GLU A 197 -20.67 -6.51 0.90
N LEU A 198 -19.56 -5.79 1.06
CA LEU A 198 -18.75 -5.86 2.29
C LEU A 198 -19.56 -5.45 3.53
N GLU A 199 -20.29 -4.34 3.48
CA GLU A 199 -21.13 -3.89 4.57
C GLU A 199 -22.24 -4.90 4.91
N ALA A 200 -22.83 -5.54 3.90
CA ALA A 200 -23.81 -6.61 4.08
C ALA A 200 -23.21 -7.86 4.75
N TRP A 201 -21.90 -8.08 4.64
CA TRP A 201 -21.21 -9.14 5.39
C TRP A 201 -21.03 -8.80 6.88
N GLY A 202 -21.34 -7.58 7.30
CA GLY A 202 -21.24 -7.16 8.70
C GLY A 202 -19.82 -6.93 9.19
N VAL A 203 -18.93 -6.51 8.30
CA VAL A 203 -17.52 -6.21 8.62
C VAL A 203 -17.28 -4.77 9.10
N GLY A 204 -18.36 -4.01 9.27
CA GLY A 204 -18.35 -2.61 9.67
C GLY A 204 -18.47 -1.64 8.47
N PRO A 205 -18.49 -0.32 8.73
CA PRO A 205 -18.52 0.66 7.66
C PRO A 205 -17.19 0.68 6.90
N ILE A 206 -17.25 0.73 5.58
CA ILE A 206 -16.08 0.82 4.73
C ILE A 206 -15.61 2.26 4.62
N GLN A 207 -14.43 2.56 5.17
CA GLN A 207 -13.87 3.91 5.18
C GLN A 207 -12.86 4.18 4.07
N PHE A 208 -12.15 3.15 3.61
CA PHE A 208 -11.09 3.27 2.62
C PHE A 208 -11.33 2.37 1.42
N PHE A 209 -10.84 2.83 0.28
CA PHE A 209 -10.88 2.09 -0.98
C PHE A 209 -9.46 1.99 -1.56
N SER A 210 -9.12 0.86 -2.17
CA SER A 210 -7.88 0.68 -2.92
C SER A 210 -8.21 0.40 -4.38
N PHE A 211 -7.60 1.17 -5.29
CA PHE A 211 -7.75 0.91 -6.73
C PHE A 211 -6.92 -0.30 -7.15
N PRO A 212 -7.51 -1.32 -7.84
CA PRO A 212 -6.76 -2.38 -8.48
C PRO A 212 -5.69 -1.83 -9.42
N PHE A 213 -4.53 -2.48 -9.49
CA PHE A 213 -3.33 -2.01 -10.20
C PHE A 213 -2.77 -0.68 -9.66
N GLY A 214 -3.61 0.25 -9.29
CA GLY A 214 -3.34 1.48 -8.55
C GLY A 214 -2.37 2.47 -9.20
N LEU A 215 -2.08 2.38 -10.51
CA LEU A 215 -1.33 3.39 -11.25
C LEU A 215 -2.25 4.57 -11.64
N PRO A 216 -1.71 5.75 -11.99
CA PRO A 216 -2.53 6.90 -12.37
C PRO A 216 -3.58 6.62 -13.44
N GLN A 217 -3.23 5.82 -14.46
CA GLN A 217 -4.13 5.43 -15.54
C GLN A 217 -5.21 4.42 -15.12
N ASN A 218 -5.09 3.78 -13.96
CA ASN A 218 -6.08 2.83 -13.43
C ASN A 218 -7.11 3.52 -12.52
N THR A 219 -7.09 4.84 -12.45
CA THR A 219 -8.01 5.68 -11.69
C THR A 219 -8.76 6.64 -12.62
N SER A 220 -9.84 7.23 -12.16
CA SER A 220 -10.54 8.28 -12.91
C SER A 220 -11.12 9.34 -11.97
N GLN A 221 -11.32 10.56 -12.47
CA GLN A 221 -12.00 11.63 -11.73
C GLN A 221 -13.37 11.15 -11.25
N LEU A 222 -14.14 10.51 -12.13
CA LEU A 222 -15.47 9.97 -11.81
C LEU A 222 -15.43 9.00 -10.62
N ALA A 223 -14.44 8.12 -10.57
CA ALA A 223 -14.31 7.17 -9.46
C ALA A 223 -13.98 7.90 -8.15
N VAL A 224 -13.12 8.91 -8.18
CA VAL A 224 -12.78 9.72 -6.99
C VAL A 224 -13.99 10.52 -6.51
N ASP A 225 -14.76 11.10 -7.42
CA ASP A 225 -15.99 11.82 -7.08
C ASP A 225 -17.02 10.90 -6.42
N LEU A 226 -17.20 9.68 -6.93
CA LEU A 226 -18.09 8.68 -6.34
C LEU A 226 -17.67 8.25 -4.93
N LEU A 227 -16.38 8.08 -4.69
CA LEU A 227 -15.85 7.78 -3.35
C LEU A 227 -16.11 8.92 -2.38
N LEU A 228 -15.97 10.18 -2.82
CA LEU A 228 -16.28 11.38 -2.04
C LEU A 228 -17.79 11.50 -1.77
N GLU A 229 -18.63 11.31 -2.80
CA GLU A 229 -20.08 11.33 -2.70
C GLU A 229 -20.60 10.26 -1.72
N ALA A 230 -19.95 9.08 -1.70
CA ALA A 230 -20.27 8.00 -0.78
C ALA A 230 -19.73 8.22 0.64
N GLY A 231 -18.97 9.30 0.88
CA GLY A 231 -18.48 9.67 2.20
C GLY A 231 -17.28 8.86 2.70
N LEU A 232 -16.51 8.20 1.80
CA LEU A 232 -15.30 7.50 2.20
C LEU A 232 -14.26 8.48 2.75
N SER A 233 -13.48 8.01 3.72
CA SER A 233 -12.42 8.81 4.33
C SER A 233 -11.22 9.01 3.41
N GLY A 234 -10.96 8.08 2.49
CA GLY A 234 -9.88 8.20 1.53
C GLY A 234 -9.74 6.99 0.62
N PHE A 235 -8.82 7.11 -0.34
CA PHE A 235 -8.49 6.02 -1.26
C PHE A 235 -6.97 5.82 -1.42
N CYS A 236 -6.59 4.60 -1.78
CA CYS A 236 -5.22 4.17 -1.96
C CYS A 236 -4.87 3.94 -3.43
N THR A 237 -3.65 4.31 -3.82
CA THR A 237 -3.02 3.96 -5.09
C THR A 237 -1.75 3.13 -4.84
N ALA A 238 -1.14 2.57 -5.89
CA ALA A 238 -0.02 1.64 -5.78
C ALA A 238 1.27 2.11 -6.50
N TYR A 239 1.35 3.37 -6.90
CA TYR A 239 2.60 3.93 -7.43
C TYR A 239 3.39 4.61 -6.32
N GLY A 240 4.55 4.02 -6.02
CA GLY A 240 5.36 4.28 -4.84
C GLY A 240 5.69 5.74 -4.58
N ALA A 241 5.17 6.28 -3.51
CA ALA A 241 5.53 7.59 -3.00
C ALA A 241 5.30 7.68 -1.50
N TRP A 242 5.90 8.70 -0.90
CA TRP A 242 5.69 9.11 0.47
C TRP A 242 4.45 9.99 0.56
N ASN A 243 3.77 9.95 1.69
CA ASN A 243 2.69 10.87 2.02
C ASN A 243 3.22 11.91 3.01
N TRP A 244 3.09 13.20 2.69
CA TRP A 244 3.70 14.28 3.45
C TRP A 244 2.72 14.93 4.43
N PRO A 245 3.16 15.24 5.67
CA PRO A 245 2.35 15.99 6.64
C PRO A 245 1.88 17.34 6.08
N GLY A 246 0.68 17.77 6.48
CA GLY A 246 0.05 18.99 5.98
C GLY A 246 -0.74 18.82 4.68
N SER A 247 -0.94 17.56 4.22
CA SER A 247 -1.81 17.23 3.09
C SER A 247 -3.25 16.94 3.57
N VAL A 248 -4.21 17.00 2.64
CA VAL A 248 -5.61 16.64 2.91
C VAL A 248 -5.73 15.15 3.31
N GLY A 249 -4.84 14.31 2.80
CA GLY A 249 -4.77 12.89 3.11
C GLY A 249 -5.93 12.07 2.54
N TYR A 250 -6.66 12.58 1.55
CA TYR A 250 -7.72 11.84 0.89
C TYR A 250 -7.14 10.82 -0.10
N HIS A 251 -6.15 11.22 -0.88
CA HIS A 251 -5.35 10.33 -1.71
C HIS A 251 -4.15 9.79 -0.90
N LEU A 252 -4.11 8.50 -0.69
CA LEU A 252 -3.08 7.79 0.07
C LEU A 252 -2.20 6.97 -0.89
N ARG A 253 -0.95 7.38 -1.05
CA ARG A 253 0.02 6.70 -1.90
C ARG A 253 0.67 5.57 -1.16
N ARG A 254 0.83 4.44 -1.83
CA ARG A 254 1.39 3.24 -1.22
C ARG A 254 2.69 2.81 -1.88
N ILE A 255 3.51 2.16 -1.10
CA ILE A 255 4.80 1.58 -1.50
C ILE A 255 4.65 0.06 -1.48
N HIS A 256 4.98 -0.59 -2.60
CA HIS A 256 5.00 -2.06 -2.64
C HIS A 256 5.99 -2.62 -1.62
N ALA A 257 5.53 -3.51 -0.79
CA ALA A 257 6.35 -4.23 0.19
C ALA A 257 7.15 -5.34 -0.51
N ASP A 258 8.11 -4.91 -1.37
CA ASP A 258 9.00 -5.80 -2.11
C ASP A 258 9.55 -6.88 -1.18
N PRO A 259 9.47 -8.18 -1.55
CA PRO A 259 9.92 -9.30 -0.72
C PRO A 259 11.40 -9.22 -0.32
N GLY A 260 12.17 -8.40 -1.02
CA GLY A 260 13.59 -8.20 -0.71
C GLY A 260 13.83 -7.14 0.36
N MET A 261 14.39 -7.54 1.50
CA MET A 261 14.67 -6.66 2.64
C MET A 261 15.48 -5.40 2.26
N GLN A 262 16.46 -5.50 1.36
CA GLN A 262 17.28 -4.33 0.98
C GLN A 262 16.49 -3.35 0.13
N THR A 263 15.61 -3.86 -0.74
CA THR A 263 14.71 -3.04 -1.54
C THR A 263 13.70 -2.34 -0.63
N LEU A 264 13.05 -3.05 0.29
CA LEU A 264 12.16 -2.46 1.29
C LEU A 264 12.87 -1.35 2.08
N LYS A 265 14.04 -1.63 2.64
CA LYS A 265 14.86 -0.63 3.36
C LYS A 265 15.23 0.56 2.48
N SER A 266 15.53 0.34 1.21
CA SER A 266 15.81 1.42 0.27
C SER A 266 14.58 2.28 0.00
N TRP A 267 13.38 1.68 -0.09
CA TRP A 267 12.13 2.43 -0.25
C TRP A 267 11.76 3.22 0.99
N LEU A 268 11.89 2.64 2.17
CA LEU A 268 11.44 3.23 3.44
C LEU A 268 12.48 4.14 4.11
N THR A 269 13.69 4.27 3.57
CA THR A 269 14.64 5.29 4.01
C THR A 269 14.70 6.40 3.00
N LEU A 270 14.38 7.60 3.44
CA LEU A 270 14.30 8.79 2.60
C LEU A 270 15.62 9.06 1.89
N ASP A 271 15.58 9.26 0.57
CA ASP A 271 16.71 9.72 -0.20
C ASP A 271 16.33 10.87 -1.16
N ALA A 272 17.33 11.69 -1.56
CA ALA A 272 17.10 12.90 -2.35
C ALA A 272 16.47 12.64 -3.72
N ARG A 273 16.70 11.47 -4.34
CA ARG A 273 16.15 11.14 -5.67
C ARG A 273 14.65 10.93 -5.61
N LYS A 274 14.18 10.29 -4.54
CA LYS A 274 12.75 9.97 -4.37
C LYS A 274 11.88 11.17 -3.99
N LEU A 275 12.50 12.28 -3.60
CA LEU A 275 11.78 13.53 -3.34
C LEU A 275 11.26 14.19 -4.63
N ARG A 276 11.78 13.79 -5.80
CA ARG A 276 11.41 14.37 -7.10
C ARG A 276 10.30 13.61 -7.81
N ASP A 277 10.00 12.37 -7.37
CA ASP A 277 9.05 11.47 -8.04
C ASP A 277 7.62 11.61 -7.49
N SER A 278 7.18 12.85 -7.24
CA SER A 278 5.80 13.10 -6.84
C SER A 278 4.89 13.15 -8.07
N HIS A 279 4.46 12.01 -8.54
CA HIS A 279 3.41 11.96 -9.55
C HIS A 279 2.06 12.24 -8.87
N ALA A 280 1.57 13.47 -9.01
CA ALA A 280 0.19 13.78 -8.60
C ALA A 280 -0.78 13.18 -9.62
N LEU A 281 -1.92 12.68 -9.14
CA LEU A 281 -3.06 12.46 -10.01
C LEU A 281 -3.52 13.82 -10.54
N PRO A 282 -3.85 13.93 -11.84
CA PRO A 282 -4.16 15.23 -12.46
C PRO A 282 -5.41 15.91 -11.84
N PHE A 283 -6.22 15.14 -11.12
CA PHE A 283 -7.46 15.58 -10.46
C PHE A 283 -7.37 15.56 -8.92
N CYS A 284 -6.20 15.33 -8.36
CA CYS A 284 -5.97 15.42 -6.93
C CYS A 284 -5.00 16.57 -6.62
N GLU A 285 -5.14 17.19 -5.45
CA GLU A 285 -4.16 18.17 -5.01
C GLU A 285 -2.75 17.56 -4.97
N PRO A 286 -1.74 18.28 -5.52
CA PRO A 286 -0.36 17.82 -5.44
C PRO A 286 0.11 17.79 -3.98
N GLU A 287 0.91 16.77 -3.65
CA GLU A 287 1.50 16.70 -2.32
C GLU A 287 2.46 17.85 -2.05
N ARG A 288 2.36 18.42 -0.87
CA ARG A 288 3.24 19.51 -0.40
C ARG A 288 4.51 18.93 0.21
N ILE A 289 5.50 18.61 -0.63
CA ILE A 289 6.83 18.28 -0.14
C ILE A 289 7.44 19.55 0.49
N PRO A 290 7.95 19.49 1.74
CA PRO A 290 8.58 20.65 2.36
C PRO A 290 9.70 21.24 1.51
N GLN A 291 9.61 22.54 1.16
CA GLN A 291 10.55 23.22 0.24
C GLN A 291 12.01 23.05 0.66
N LYS A 292 12.29 23.13 1.97
CA LYS A 292 13.64 22.91 2.52
C LYS A 292 14.26 21.53 2.21
N LEU A 293 13.41 20.51 1.94
CA LEU A 293 13.89 19.19 1.52
C LEU A 293 14.17 19.15 0.02
N LEU A 294 13.37 19.84 -0.77
CA LEU A 294 13.60 20.01 -2.21
C LEU A 294 14.90 20.76 -2.46
N ASP A 295 15.15 21.88 -1.77
CA ASP A 295 16.38 22.68 -1.85
C ASP A 295 17.61 21.83 -1.47
N ALA A 296 17.46 21.00 -0.45
CA ALA A 296 18.51 20.06 -0.05
C ALA A 296 18.81 19.01 -1.13
N SER A 297 17.81 18.58 -1.87
CA SER A 297 17.98 17.59 -2.94
C SER A 297 18.75 18.17 -4.12
N VAL A 298 18.57 19.45 -4.45
CA VAL A 298 19.28 20.14 -5.52
C VAL A 298 20.77 20.26 -5.19
N GLN A 299 21.10 20.66 -3.96
CA GLN A 299 22.50 20.78 -3.51
C GLN A 299 23.25 19.45 -3.43
N LEU A 300 22.55 18.34 -3.23
CA LEU A 300 23.14 17.01 -3.07
C LEU A 300 23.32 16.25 -4.41
N THR A 301 22.72 16.72 -5.50
CA THR A 301 22.86 16.15 -6.85
C THR A 301 23.83 16.94 -7.74
N ALA A 302 24.38 18.04 -7.26
CA ALA A 302 25.37 18.87 -7.96
C ALA A 302 26.82 18.51 -7.60
N VAL A 303 27.08 17.39 -6.89
CA VAL A 303 28.41 16.87 -6.52
C VAL A 303 28.66 15.52 -7.20
#